data_687589af979a4ac33c3b5c6ce0b28c57
#
_entry.id   687589af979a4ac33c3b5c6ce0b28c57
#
_cell.length_a   1.000
_cell.length_b   1.000
_cell.length_c   1.000
_cell.angle_alpha   90.00
_cell.angle_beta   90.00
_cell.angle_gamma   90.00
#
_symmetry.space_group_name_H-M   'P 1'
#
loop_
_entity.id
_entity.type
_entity.pdbx_description
1 polymer ?
#
loop_
_entity_poly.entity_id
_entity_poly.type
_entity_poly.pdbx_seq_one_letter_code
_entity_poly.pdbx_strand_id
1 'polypeptide(L)'
;MNTYGSGMANGGIERVKTICRGVCFIIVVAMVFPLTAVCSPSRLVDSSDYKDKDFIKGCISDYSDMLKGDDIDWVWISPGTILSQYQLAIGKFENNSDDLRSSQVEDVKAAYKEILSKVKGEGKGVLTADICVYEYQKFSPAKAWIPFAGGHQMQAGMGVEMILRDKDGRAVAKIRDMSRSGTTPADAADESAVNLKKYIGKH
;
A
#
# COMPACT_ATOMS: atom_id res chain seq x y z
N MET A 1 45.43 7.60 -75.94
CA MET A 1 45.56 6.16 -76.08
C MET A 1 45.20 5.48 -74.77
N ASN A 2 44.18 4.62 -74.84
CA ASN A 2 43.73 3.62 -73.82
C ASN A 2 43.29 4.09 -72.41
N THR A 3 42.03 4.31 -72.16
CA THR A 3 40.89 3.43 -71.83
C THR A 3 41.26 2.15 -71.06
N TYR A 4 40.76 2.07 -69.84
CA TYR A 4 40.13 0.89 -69.19
C TYR A 4 39.52 1.38 -67.86
N GLY A 5 38.37 1.37 -67.70
CA GLY A 5 37.17 0.79 -67.24
C GLY A 5 37.34 -0.34 -66.18
N SER A 6 36.82 -0.14 -65.01
CA SER A 6 36.30 -1.24 -64.24
C SER A 6 35.24 -0.76 -63.23
N GLY A 7 34.02 -1.08 -63.52
CA GLY A 7 32.97 -1.08 -62.52
C GLY A 7 33.12 -2.32 -61.65
N MET A 8 32.96 -2.17 -60.37
CA MET A 8 32.63 -3.29 -59.45
C MET A 8 31.84 -2.79 -58.23
N ALA A 9 30.64 -3.23 -58.23
CA ALA A 9 29.94 -3.81 -57.12
C ALA A 9 29.64 -2.95 -55.91
N ASN A 10 28.56 -2.22 -55.99
CA ASN A 10 27.85 -1.65 -54.84
C ASN A 10 26.74 -2.56 -54.29
N GLY A 11 26.91 -3.92 -54.36
CA GLY A 11 25.88 -4.89 -53.95
C GLY A 11 25.98 -5.43 -52.54
N GLY A 12 27.08 -5.14 -51.84
CA GLY A 12 27.35 -5.80 -50.52
C GLY A 12 26.89 -5.06 -49.27
N ILE A 13 26.71 -3.76 -49.36
CA ILE A 13 26.46 -2.89 -48.21
C ILE A 13 24.97 -2.81 -47.83
N GLU A 14 24.06 -2.96 -48.77
CA GLU A 14 22.61 -2.88 -48.46
C GLU A 14 22.05 -4.10 -47.75
N ARG A 15 22.58 -5.31 -48.00
CA ARG A 15 22.12 -6.53 -47.28
C ARG A 15 22.52 -6.55 -45.81
N VAL A 16 23.66 -6.00 -45.46
CA VAL A 16 24.11 -5.92 -44.08
C VAL A 16 23.29 -4.91 -43.27
N LYS A 17 22.89 -3.79 -43.90
CA LYS A 17 22.03 -2.78 -43.21
C LYS A 17 20.63 -3.30 -42.93
N THR A 18 20.08 -4.15 -43.77
CA THR A 18 18.73 -4.72 -43.56
C THR A 18 18.72 -5.76 -42.45
N ILE A 19 19.77 -6.58 -42.33
CA ILE A 19 19.88 -7.59 -41.27
C ILE A 19 20.09 -6.91 -39.92
N CYS A 20 20.92 -5.90 -39.79
CA CYS A 20 21.11 -5.15 -38.55
C CYS A 20 19.84 -4.42 -38.10
N ARG A 21 19.02 -3.88 -39.04
CA ARG A 21 17.75 -3.23 -38.70
C ARG A 21 16.72 -4.24 -38.18
N GLY A 22 16.67 -5.44 -38.75
CA GLY A 22 15.76 -6.50 -38.31
C GLY A 22 16.12 -7.04 -36.92
N VAL A 23 17.40 -7.26 -36.66
CA VAL A 23 17.89 -7.77 -35.37
C VAL A 23 17.72 -6.72 -34.26
N CYS A 24 18.01 -5.44 -34.53
CA CYS A 24 17.77 -4.39 -33.55
C CYS A 24 16.28 -4.22 -33.21
N PHE A 25 15.39 -4.40 -34.19
CA PHE A 25 13.94 -4.29 -33.93
C PHE A 25 13.41 -5.47 -33.08
N ILE A 26 13.92 -6.68 -33.30
CA ILE A 26 13.55 -7.86 -32.49
C ILE A 26 14.07 -7.73 -31.05
N ILE A 27 15.29 -7.21 -30.86
CA ILE A 27 15.87 -7.00 -29.54
C ILE A 27 15.12 -5.91 -28.77
N VAL A 28 14.71 -4.82 -29.42
CA VAL A 28 13.94 -3.74 -28.78
C VAL A 28 12.53 -4.20 -28.40
N VAL A 29 11.87 -4.99 -29.24
CA VAL A 29 10.55 -5.56 -28.94
C VAL A 29 10.62 -6.60 -27.84
N ALA A 30 11.70 -7.39 -27.78
CA ALA A 30 11.90 -8.37 -26.70
C ALA A 30 12.23 -7.72 -25.33
N MET A 31 12.81 -6.50 -25.33
CA MET A 31 13.09 -5.77 -24.08
C MET A 31 11.92 -4.95 -23.55
N VAL A 32 10.90 -4.72 -24.36
CA VAL A 32 9.71 -3.94 -23.93
C VAL A 32 8.64 -4.83 -23.27
N PHE A 33 8.69 -6.14 -23.45
CA PHE A 33 7.67 -7.05 -22.94
C PHE A 33 7.86 -7.66 -21.52
N PRO A 34 8.97 -7.56 -20.81
CA PRO A 34 9.02 -8.10 -19.46
C PRO A 34 8.83 -7.06 -18.34
N LEU A 35 8.45 -5.82 -18.64
CA LEU A 35 8.38 -4.76 -17.63
C LEU A 35 6.98 -4.53 -17.04
N THR A 36 6.04 -5.41 -17.28
CA THR A 36 4.72 -5.34 -16.64
C THR A 36 4.47 -6.48 -15.66
N ALA A 37 5.50 -7.11 -15.13
CA ALA A 37 5.36 -7.75 -13.83
C ALA A 37 5.32 -6.62 -12.79
N VAL A 38 4.29 -5.82 -12.84
CA VAL A 38 3.89 -5.00 -11.71
C VAL A 38 3.72 -5.97 -10.58
N CYS A 39 4.65 -5.97 -9.62
CA CYS A 39 4.39 -6.53 -8.32
C CYS A 39 3.12 -5.85 -7.84
N SER A 40 2.01 -6.54 -7.97
CA SER A 40 0.80 -6.11 -7.31
C SER A 40 1.16 -5.88 -5.87
N PRO A 41 0.86 -4.72 -5.30
CA PRO A 41 0.96 -4.56 -3.87
C PRO A 41 0.14 -5.71 -3.29
N SER A 42 0.81 -6.60 -2.59
CA SER A 42 0.17 -7.66 -1.87
C SER A 42 -0.95 -7.05 -1.05
N ARG A 43 -2.16 -7.49 -1.29
CA ARG A 43 -3.37 -7.19 -0.55
C ARG A 43 -4.13 -5.94 -0.94
N LEU A 44 -4.70 -6.01 -2.10
CA LEU A 44 -6.02 -5.45 -2.24
C LEU A 44 -6.97 -6.60 -2.30
N VAL A 45 -7.68 -6.69 -1.29
CA VAL A 45 -8.63 -7.72 -1.03
C VAL A 45 -9.93 -7.24 -1.63
N ASP A 46 -10.53 -8.06 -2.47
CA ASP A 46 -11.90 -7.84 -2.94
C ASP A 46 -12.84 -7.94 -1.73
N SER A 47 -13.97 -7.25 -1.75
CA SER A 47 -14.97 -7.31 -0.67
C SER A 47 -15.48 -8.74 -0.34
N SER A 48 -15.19 -9.72 -1.18
CA SER A 48 -15.43 -11.14 -0.92
C SER A 48 -14.37 -11.81 -0.04
N ASP A 49 -13.18 -11.24 0.05
CA ASP A 49 -12.02 -11.90 0.67
C ASP A 49 -12.13 -12.04 2.19
N TYR A 50 -13.00 -11.23 2.86
CA TYR A 50 -13.25 -11.43 4.28
C TYR A 50 -13.91 -12.79 4.60
N LYS A 51 -14.38 -13.51 3.58
CA LYS A 51 -14.90 -14.87 3.66
C LYS A 51 -13.81 -15.92 3.48
N ASP A 52 -12.63 -15.53 3.01
CA ASP A 52 -11.51 -16.45 2.87
C ASP A 52 -11.03 -16.88 4.28
N LYS A 53 -10.72 -18.17 4.39
CA LYS A 53 -10.19 -18.75 5.62
C LYS A 53 -8.83 -18.15 6.04
N ASP A 54 -8.08 -17.63 5.07
CA ASP A 54 -6.77 -17.03 5.29
C ASP A 54 -6.85 -15.52 5.58
N PHE A 55 -8.06 -14.96 5.62
CA PHE A 55 -8.28 -13.57 5.96
C PHE A 55 -8.04 -13.32 7.45
N ILE A 56 -7.08 -12.47 7.76
CA ILE A 56 -6.77 -12.08 9.14
C ILE A 56 -7.80 -11.06 9.62
N LYS A 57 -8.67 -11.49 10.52
CA LYS A 57 -9.67 -10.61 11.14
C LYS A 57 -9.03 -9.78 12.25
N GLY A 58 -9.38 -8.51 12.29
CA GLY A 58 -9.05 -7.61 13.39
C GLY A 58 -10.23 -7.45 14.36
N CYS A 59 -10.56 -6.20 14.66
CA CYS A 59 -11.63 -5.82 15.60
C CYS A 59 -12.95 -5.43 14.90
N ILE A 60 -12.96 -5.34 13.58
CA ILE A 60 -14.19 -5.14 12.82
C ILE A 60 -14.97 -6.45 12.81
N SER A 61 -16.21 -6.41 13.30
CA SER A 61 -17.06 -7.60 13.36
C SER A 61 -17.73 -7.95 12.05
N ASP A 62 -17.99 -6.95 11.22
CA ASP A 62 -18.67 -7.09 9.94
C ASP A 62 -17.98 -6.23 8.86
N TYR A 63 -17.53 -6.89 7.79
CA TYR A 63 -16.85 -6.28 6.65
C TYR A 63 -17.76 -6.17 5.42
N SER A 64 -18.99 -6.68 5.49
CA SER A 64 -19.87 -6.82 4.32
C SER A 64 -20.28 -5.49 3.68
N ASP A 65 -20.22 -4.41 4.44
CA ASP A 65 -20.55 -3.05 4.02
C ASP A 65 -19.30 -2.23 3.62
N MET A 66 -18.11 -2.79 3.76
CA MET A 66 -16.87 -2.12 3.42
C MET A 66 -16.58 -2.21 1.92
N LEU A 67 -16.05 -1.14 1.37
CA LEU A 67 -15.64 -1.01 -0.02
C LEU A 67 -14.15 -0.73 -0.09
N LYS A 68 -13.55 -0.99 -1.26
CA LYS A 68 -12.17 -0.60 -1.53
C LYS A 68 -12.02 0.92 -1.44
N GLY A 69 -11.02 1.36 -0.66
CA GLY A 69 -10.66 2.78 -0.57
C GLY A 69 -9.68 3.21 -1.66
N ASP A 70 -9.55 4.53 -1.90
CA ASP A 70 -8.62 5.06 -2.89
C ASP A 70 -7.15 5.01 -2.44
N ASP A 71 -6.90 5.41 -1.18
CA ASP A 71 -5.54 5.49 -0.58
C ASP A 71 -5.38 4.52 0.61
N ILE A 72 -6.39 3.70 0.90
CA ILE A 72 -6.43 2.68 1.96
C ILE A 72 -7.09 1.40 1.43
N ASP A 73 -6.92 0.28 2.12
CA ASP A 73 -7.42 -0.99 1.63
C ASP A 73 -8.95 -1.03 1.57
N TRP A 74 -9.61 -0.87 2.74
CA TRP A 74 -11.07 -0.93 2.84
C TRP A 74 -11.62 0.15 3.74
N VAL A 75 -12.82 0.61 3.39
CA VAL A 75 -13.53 1.63 4.13
C VAL A 75 -15.05 1.47 4.06
N TRP A 76 -15.69 1.84 5.13
CA TRP A 76 -17.11 2.18 5.20
C TRP A 76 -17.26 3.50 5.93
N ILE A 77 -18.07 4.41 5.39
CA ILE A 77 -18.41 5.68 6.02
C ILE A 77 -19.93 5.77 6.03
N SER A 78 -20.50 6.09 7.18
CA SER A 78 -21.94 6.30 7.35
C SER A 78 -22.43 7.41 6.43
N PRO A 79 -23.55 7.22 5.70
CA PRO A 79 -24.08 8.23 4.79
C PRO A 79 -24.25 9.60 5.45
N GLY A 80 -23.77 10.64 4.78
CA GLY A 80 -23.81 12.03 5.28
C GLY A 80 -22.73 12.40 6.29
N THR A 81 -21.80 11.49 6.61
CA THR A 81 -20.62 11.79 7.42
C THR A 81 -19.48 12.30 6.54
N ILE A 82 -18.91 13.45 6.89
CA ILE A 82 -17.72 14.04 6.28
C ILE A 82 -16.63 14.03 7.35
N LEU A 83 -15.68 13.11 7.25
CA LEU A 83 -14.69 12.86 8.31
C LEU A 83 -13.81 14.07 8.59
N SER A 84 -13.43 14.82 7.55
CA SER A 84 -12.60 16.02 7.65
C SER A 84 -13.21 17.14 8.52
N GLN A 85 -14.49 17.07 8.85
CA GLN A 85 -15.15 18.03 9.73
C GLN A 85 -14.94 17.75 11.23
N TYR A 86 -14.38 16.57 11.58
CA TYR A 86 -14.24 16.13 12.97
C TYR A 86 -12.79 16.13 13.42
N GLN A 87 -12.58 16.42 14.71
CA GLN A 87 -11.34 16.10 15.40
C GLN A 87 -11.33 14.64 15.81
N LEU A 88 -10.15 14.08 16.04
CA LEU A 88 -10.01 12.71 16.53
C LEU A 88 -9.48 12.69 17.96
N ALA A 89 -10.10 11.83 18.78
CA ALA A 89 -9.56 11.40 20.07
C ALA A 89 -9.29 9.90 19.99
N ILE A 90 -8.14 9.46 20.48
CA ILE A 90 -7.83 8.03 20.56
C ILE A 90 -8.63 7.41 21.68
N GLY A 91 -9.44 6.42 21.35
CA GLY A 91 -10.20 5.59 22.25
C GLY A 91 -9.44 4.34 22.67
N LYS A 92 -10.04 3.18 22.41
CA LYS A 92 -9.44 1.87 22.70
C LYS A 92 -8.28 1.59 21.75
N PHE A 93 -7.23 0.98 22.26
CA PHE A 93 -6.13 0.45 21.48
C PHE A 93 -5.95 -1.03 21.80
N GLU A 94 -6.03 -1.88 20.78
CA GLU A 94 -5.90 -3.32 20.88
C GLU A 94 -4.78 -3.84 19.99
N ASN A 95 -4.05 -4.83 20.47
CA ASN A 95 -3.09 -5.58 19.68
C ASN A 95 -3.56 -7.02 19.56
N ASN A 96 -3.95 -7.43 18.36
CA ASN A 96 -4.35 -8.79 18.01
C ASN A 96 -3.29 -9.50 17.15
N SER A 97 -2.12 -8.85 16.94
CA SER A 97 -1.01 -9.45 16.21
C SER A 97 -0.11 -10.26 17.16
N ASP A 98 0.13 -11.50 16.81
CA ASP A 98 1.05 -12.39 17.57
C ASP A 98 2.51 -11.93 17.48
N ASP A 99 2.87 -11.23 16.41
CA ASP A 99 4.24 -10.81 16.13
C ASP A 99 4.67 -9.48 16.77
N LEU A 100 3.71 -8.68 17.24
CA LEU A 100 3.98 -7.43 17.93
C LEU A 100 4.13 -7.68 19.43
N ARG A 101 5.34 -7.49 19.97
CA ARG A 101 5.66 -7.72 21.37
C ARG A 101 4.99 -6.67 22.28
N SER A 102 4.59 -7.07 23.47
CA SER A 102 3.97 -6.15 24.43
C SER A 102 4.79 -4.90 24.73
N SER A 103 6.15 -5.00 24.74
CA SER A 103 7.04 -3.85 24.92
C SER A 103 7.02 -2.84 23.75
N GLN A 104 6.57 -3.26 22.58
CA GLN A 104 6.48 -2.42 21.37
C GLN A 104 5.10 -1.80 21.21
N VAL A 105 4.10 -2.32 21.90
CA VAL A 105 2.69 -1.85 21.78
C VAL A 105 2.56 -0.39 22.22
N GLU A 106 3.25 0.03 23.28
CA GLU A 106 3.16 1.42 23.75
C GLU A 106 3.81 2.40 22.77
N ASP A 107 4.92 2.02 22.12
CA ASP A 107 5.56 2.84 21.08
C ASP A 107 4.63 3.00 19.87
N VAL A 108 4.02 1.90 19.42
CA VAL A 108 3.05 1.90 18.32
C VAL A 108 1.83 2.77 18.66
N LYS A 109 1.27 2.61 19.85
CA LYS A 109 0.16 3.42 20.35
C LYS A 109 0.50 4.91 20.42
N ALA A 110 1.72 5.24 20.87
CA ALA A 110 2.20 6.61 20.92
C ALA A 110 2.28 7.24 19.51
N ALA A 111 2.77 6.50 18.52
CA ALA A 111 2.83 6.93 17.12
C ALA A 111 1.42 7.29 16.58
N TYR A 112 0.45 6.42 16.74
CA TYR A 112 -0.94 6.71 16.35
C TYR A 112 -1.51 7.92 17.07
N LYS A 113 -1.30 8.01 18.39
CA LYS A 113 -1.78 9.13 19.19
C LYS A 113 -1.18 10.45 18.73
N GLU A 114 0.12 10.50 18.49
CA GLU A 114 0.81 11.70 18.04
C GLU A 114 0.29 12.18 16.70
N ILE A 115 0.16 11.29 15.72
CA ILE A 115 -0.18 11.66 14.34
C ILE A 115 -1.67 11.96 14.20
N LEU A 116 -2.55 11.12 14.75
CA LEU A 116 -4.00 11.27 14.60
C LEU A 116 -4.54 12.44 15.43
N SER A 117 -3.94 12.79 16.57
CA SER A 117 -4.32 14.00 17.32
C SER A 117 -4.10 15.31 16.54
N LYS A 118 -3.31 15.26 15.46
CA LYS A 118 -3.08 16.39 14.55
C LYS A 118 -4.15 16.52 13.46
N VAL A 119 -5.18 15.66 13.45
CA VAL A 119 -6.36 15.82 12.58
C VAL A 119 -7.16 16.99 13.12
N LYS A 120 -7.17 18.08 12.36
CA LYS A 120 -7.92 19.28 12.69
C LYS A 120 -9.23 19.24 11.92
N GLY A 121 -10.33 19.01 12.63
CA GLY A 121 -11.65 19.11 12.05
C GLY A 121 -12.15 20.55 11.97
N GLU A 122 -13.16 20.78 11.14
CA GLU A 122 -13.81 22.10 10.96
C GLU A 122 -14.81 22.44 12.08
N GLY A 123 -14.75 21.74 13.22
CA GLY A 123 -15.53 22.09 14.42
C GLY A 123 -16.87 21.36 14.58
N LYS A 124 -17.17 20.33 13.79
CA LYS A 124 -18.41 19.54 13.92
C LYS A 124 -18.45 18.66 15.18
N GLY A 125 -17.30 18.44 15.82
CA GLY A 125 -17.18 17.66 17.04
C GLY A 125 -15.96 16.76 17.06
N VAL A 126 -15.97 15.80 17.97
CA VAL A 126 -14.88 14.83 18.16
C VAL A 126 -15.39 13.43 17.87
N LEU A 127 -14.66 12.67 17.08
CA LEU A 127 -14.86 11.24 16.93
C LEU A 127 -13.83 10.49 17.78
N THR A 128 -14.27 9.42 18.40
CA THR A 128 -13.39 8.50 19.12
C THR A 128 -12.87 7.44 18.14
N ALA A 129 -11.55 7.33 18.00
CA ALA A 129 -10.89 6.35 17.15
C ALA A 129 -10.47 5.13 17.98
N ASP A 130 -11.21 4.04 17.86
CA ASP A 130 -10.78 2.73 18.39
C ASP A 130 -9.87 2.07 17.35
N ILE A 131 -8.66 1.70 17.75
CA ILE A 131 -7.60 1.20 16.87
C ILE A 131 -7.26 -0.23 17.26
N CYS A 132 -7.14 -1.10 16.25
CA CYS A 132 -6.77 -2.50 16.42
C CYS A 132 -5.65 -2.85 15.43
N VAL A 133 -4.49 -3.22 15.95
CA VAL A 133 -3.44 -3.83 15.12
C VAL A 133 -3.82 -5.29 14.91
N TYR A 134 -4.17 -5.68 13.69
CA TYR A 134 -4.53 -7.05 13.36
C TYR A 134 -3.35 -7.87 12.84
N GLU A 135 -2.30 -7.21 12.36
CA GLU A 135 -1.12 -7.88 11.83
C GLU A 135 0.12 -6.98 11.95
N TYR A 136 1.22 -7.57 12.32
CA TYR A 136 2.54 -6.96 12.20
C TYR A 136 3.47 -7.89 11.42
N GLN A 137 4.04 -7.39 10.34
CA GLN A 137 5.02 -8.10 9.53
C GLN A 137 6.41 -7.56 9.84
N LYS A 138 7.27 -8.42 10.38
CA LYS A 138 8.66 -8.05 10.70
C LYS A 138 9.46 -7.73 9.44
N PHE A 139 10.34 -6.75 9.56
CA PHE A 139 11.40 -6.53 8.57
C PHE A 139 12.17 -7.83 8.31
N SER A 140 12.40 -8.15 7.05
CA SER A 140 13.12 -9.37 6.65
C SER A 140 14.22 -9.08 5.65
N PRO A 141 15.49 -8.93 6.11
CA PRO A 141 16.62 -8.70 5.22
C PRO A 141 16.87 -9.88 4.28
N ALA A 142 16.48 -11.11 4.68
CA ALA A 142 16.63 -12.28 3.82
C ALA A 142 15.83 -12.20 2.52
N LYS A 143 14.71 -11.48 2.52
CA LYS A 143 13.90 -11.24 1.31
C LYS A 143 14.59 -10.32 0.29
N ALA A 144 15.63 -9.57 0.70
CA ALA A 144 16.43 -8.73 -0.19
C ALA A 144 17.16 -9.52 -1.28
N TRP A 145 17.46 -10.79 -1.00
CA TRP A 145 18.20 -11.69 -1.90
C TRP A 145 17.29 -12.44 -2.86
N ILE A 146 15.98 -12.31 -2.76
CA ILE A 146 15.05 -12.93 -3.70
C ILE A 146 14.94 -12.01 -4.91
N PRO A 147 15.43 -12.41 -6.10
CA PRO A 147 15.24 -11.66 -7.33
C PRO A 147 13.75 -11.43 -7.55
N PHE A 148 13.37 -10.19 -7.86
CA PHE A 148 11.98 -9.78 -8.10
C PHE A 148 11.05 -9.71 -6.86
N ALA A 149 11.51 -10.00 -5.66
CA ALA A 149 10.79 -9.57 -4.46
C ALA A 149 10.89 -8.04 -4.38
N GLY A 150 9.83 -7.33 -4.71
CA GLY A 150 9.82 -5.87 -4.67
C GLY A 150 10.26 -5.35 -3.30
N GLY A 151 11.03 -4.26 -3.27
CA GLY A 151 11.63 -3.70 -2.05
C GLY A 151 10.66 -3.49 -0.88
N HIS A 152 9.35 -3.33 -1.16
CA HIS A 152 8.29 -3.24 -0.15
C HIS A 152 8.12 -4.50 0.72
N GLN A 153 8.48 -5.68 0.24
CA GLN A 153 8.39 -6.92 1.04
C GLN A 153 9.48 -7.03 2.12
N MET A 154 10.49 -6.17 2.04
CA MET A 154 11.58 -6.11 3.02
C MET A 154 11.25 -5.23 4.22
N GLN A 155 10.33 -4.27 4.07
CA GLN A 155 9.96 -3.31 5.10
C GLN A 155 9.09 -3.97 6.18
N ALA A 156 9.09 -3.38 7.36
CA ALA A 156 8.11 -3.71 8.39
C ALA A 156 6.71 -3.33 7.89
N GLY A 157 5.72 -4.15 8.20
CA GLY A 157 4.33 -3.94 7.82
C GLY A 157 3.43 -3.83 9.05
N MET A 158 2.47 -2.90 9.02
CA MET A 158 1.47 -2.72 10.06
C MET A 158 0.08 -2.77 9.45
N GLY A 159 -0.67 -3.82 9.80
CA GLY A 159 -2.07 -3.97 9.46
C GLY A 159 -2.95 -3.47 10.58
N VAL A 160 -3.83 -2.54 10.27
CA VAL A 160 -4.64 -1.82 11.24
C VAL A 160 -6.09 -1.77 10.82
N GLU A 161 -6.97 -1.90 11.81
CA GLU A 161 -8.38 -1.54 11.71
C GLU A 161 -8.70 -0.39 12.65
N MET A 162 -9.48 0.56 12.17
CA MET A 162 -9.92 1.70 12.95
C MET A 162 -11.44 1.85 12.84
N ILE A 163 -12.11 1.97 13.98
CA ILE A 163 -13.52 2.27 14.07
C ILE A 163 -13.67 3.67 14.65
N LEU A 164 -14.23 4.57 13.86
CA LEU A 164 -14.58 5.92 14.33
C LEU A 164 -15.98 5.93 14.90
N ARG A 165 -16.11 6.42 16.13
CA ARG A 165 -17.39 6.49 16.84
C ARG A 165 -17.78 7.94 17.14
N ASP A 166 -19.07 8.21 17.05
CA ASP A 166 -19.65 9.48 17.50
C ASP A 166 -19.74 9.54 19.05
N LYS A 167 -20.24 10.66 19.57
CA LYS A 167 -20.45 10.88 21.00
C LYS A 167 -21.42 9.89 21.67
N ASP A 168 -22.26 9.25 20.86
CA ASP A 168 -23.24 8.26 21.33
C ASP A 168 -22.68 6.82 21.23
N GLY A 169 -21.40 6.66 20.85
CA GLY A 169 -20.72 5.39 20.71
C GLY A 169 -21.03 4.62 19.41
N ARG A 170 -21.83 5.22 18.50
CA ARG A 170 -22.19 4.59 17.23
C ARG A 170 -21.03 4.68 16.25
N ALA A 171 -20.75 3.60 15.54
CA ALA A 171 -19.77 3.62 14.48
C ALA A 171 -20.24 4.53 13.32
N VAL A 172 -19.39 5.46 12.92
CA VAL A 172 -19.62 6.37 11.78
C VAL A 172 -18.63 6.11 10.64
N ALA A 173 -17.53 5.42 10.90
CA ALA A 173 -16.65 4.89 9.88
C ALA A 173 -15.92 3.64 10.37
N LYS A 174 -15.59 2.76 9.43
CA LYS A 174 -14.70 1.61 9.59
C LYS A 174 -13.63 1.72 8.52
N ILE A 175 -12.37 1.60 8.92
CA ILE A 175 -11.22 1.74 8.03
C ILE A 175 -10.29 0.57 8.30
N ARG A 176 -9.78 -0.05 7.24
CA ARG A 176 -8.75 -1.09 7.29
C ARG A 176 -7.64 -0.74 6.33
N ASP A 177 -6.41 -0.85 6.79
CA ASP A 177 -5.22 -0.53 6.01
C ASP A 177 -4.03 -1.41 6.38
N MET A 178 -3.18 -1.72 5.41
CA MET A 178 -1.89 -2.35 5.58
C MET A 178 -0.81 -1.46 5.00
N SER A 179 -0.06 -0.82 5.85
CA SER A 179 1.05 0.05 5.47
C SER A 179 2.40 -0.61 5.71
N ARG A 180 3.42 -0.21 4.96
CA ARG A 180 4.78 -0.72 5.08
C ARG A 180 5.77 0.42 5.10
N SER A 181 6.66 0.43 6.08
CA SER A 181 7.72 1.43 6.19
C SER A 181 8.84 0.94 7.10
N GLY A 182 10.04 1.45 6.86
CA GLY A 182 11.20 1.27 7.73
C GLY A 182 11.52 -0.17 8.10
N THR A 183 12.03 -0.35 9.31
CA THR A 183 12.48 -1.66 9.82
C THR A 183 11.90 -2.00 11.19
N THR A 184 11.26 -1.03 11.85
CA THR A 184 10.71 -1.18 13.20
C THR A 184 9.18 -1.13 13.22
N PRO A 185 8.53 -1.62 14.28
CA PRO A 185 7.09 -1.45 14.45
C PRO A 185 6.65 0.02 14.49
N ALA A 186 7.47 0.89 15.08
CA ALA A 186 7.18 2.32 15.16
C ALA A 186 7.18 2.96 13.76
N ASP A 187 8.18 2.67 12.90
CA ASP A 187 8.22 3.19 11.53
C ASP A 187 6.97 2.78 10.74
N ALA A 188 6.56 1.52 10.86
CA ALA A 188 5.39 1.00 10.18
C ALA A 188 4.08 1.62 10.73
N ALA A 189 4.01 1.88 12.03
CA ALA A 189 2.88 2.54 12.68
C ALA A 189 2.78 4.02 12.28
N ASP A 190 3.91 4.73 12.20
CA ASP A 190 3.96 6.12 11.75
C ASP A 190 3.40 6.24 10.32
N GLU A 191 3.86 5.40 9.40
CA GLU A 191 3.36 5.41 8.02
C GLU A 191 1.87 5.11 7.95
N SER A 192 1.40 4.07 8.67
CA SER A 192 -0.01 3.75 8.74
C SER A 192 -0.84 4.91 9.30
N ALA A 193 -0.39 5.54 10.39
CA ALA A 193 -1.07 6.68 10.99
C ALA A 193 -1.11 7.90 10.05
N VAL A 194 -0.04 8.13 9.26
CA VAL A 194 0.01 9.18 8.24
C VAL A 194 -1.00 8.91 7.13
N ASN A 195 -1.10 7.68 6.64
CA ASN A 195 -2.06 7.29 5.61
C ASN A 195 -3.50 7.46 6.10
N LEU A 196 -3.82 6.99 7.32
CA LEU A 196 -5.12 7.18 7.94
C LEU A 196 -5.47 8.66 8.11
N LYS A 197 -4.53 9.47 8.62
CA LYS A 197 -4.70 10.93 8.76
C LYS A 197 -4.99 11.59 7.41
N LYS A 198 -4.20 11.24 6.38
CA LYS A 198 -4.39 11.77 5.02
C LYS A 198 -5.76 11.41 4.47
N TYR A 199 -6.17 10.15 4.65
CA TYR A 199 -7.48 9.68 4.21
C TYR A 199 -8.62 10.45 4.89
N ILE A 200 -8.60 10.55 6.22
CA ILE A 200 -9.62 11.28 7.01
C ILE A 200 -9.67 12.76 6.63
N GLY A 201 -8.54 13.38 6.36
CA GLY A 201 -8.46 14.79 5.97
C GLY A 201 -9.01 15.10 4.57
N LYS A 202 -9.19 14.07 3.71
CA LYS A 202 -9.78 14.22 2.37
C LYS A 202 -11.30 13.98 2.35
N HIS A 203 -11.78 13.18 3.26
CA HIS A 203 -13.17 12.69 3.31
C HIS A 203 -13.91 13.23 4.53
#